data_16679401d79a3f7e5c517178e277a9c5
#
_entry.id   16679401d79a3f7e5c517178e277a9c5
#
_cell.length_a   1.000
_cell.length_b   1.000
_cell.length_c   1.000
_cell.angle_alpha   90.00
_cell.angle_beta   90.00
_cell.angle_gamma   90.00
#
_symmetry.space_group_name_H-M   'P 1'
#
loop_
_entity.id
_entity.type
_entity.pdbx_description
1 polymer ?
#
loop_
_entity_poly.entity_id
_entity_poly.type
_entity_poly.pdbx_seq_one_letter_code
_entity_poly.pdbx_strand_id
1 'polypeptide(L)'
;LGLLANSYGHVYVGRVAMGARMPQTVQAFLEAESYPGPSLIIAYSHCIAHGYDMAHGMSQQKLAVDSGVWPLYRFDPRRLAKGGPPLHLDYGPPKARVADYMRNEARFRVVERTDPARFKVFLKEAQEAAQKRYAVYEQLAGITVPQVGGSPEEDTRPSKPAK
;
A
#
# COMPACT_ATOMS: atom_id res chain seq x y z
N LEU A 1 6.08 5.64 -4.17
CA LEU A 1 5.53 6.76 -3.43
C LEU A 1 5.19 6.37 -1.98
N GLY A 2 4.38 5.32 -1.73
CA GLY A 2 3.96 4.93 -0.37
C GLY A 2 5.12 4.61 0.57
N LEU A 3 6.07 3.77 0.16
CA LEU A 3 7.25 3.46 0.98
C LEU A 3 8.11 4.71 1.27
N LEU A 4 8.19 5.64 0.32
CA LEU A 4 8.85 6.91 0.52
C LEU A 4 8.14 7.75 1.60
N ALA A 5 6.81 7.80 1.56
CA ALA A 5 6.04 8.49 2.60
C ALA A 5 6.14 7.79 3.97
N ASN A 6 6.17 6.46 4.01
CA ASN A 6 6.39 5.70 5.25
C ASN A 6 7.75 6.01 5.91
N SER A 7 8.78 6.30 5.12
CA SER A 7 10.12 6.59 5.66
C SER A 7 10.20 7.89 6.46
N TYR A 8 9.24 8.81 6.31
CA TYR A 8 9.14 10.01 7.15
C TYR A 8 8.70 9.70 8.59
N GLY A 9 8.09 8.54 8.84
CA GLY A 9 7.72 8.08 10.18
C GLY A 9 6.52 8.77 10.82
N HIS A 10 6.08 9.93 10.32
CA HIS A 10 4.99 10.73 10.88
C HIS A 10 3.84 10.98 9.88
N VAL A 11 3.84 10.29 8.74
CA VAL A 11 2.79 10.38 7.72
C VAL A 11 1.93 9.13 7.78
N TYR A 12 0.60 9.28 7.91
CA TYR A 12 -0.31 8.16 7.68
C TYR A 12 -0.35 7.82 6.18
N VAL A 13 -0.28 6.55 5.84
CA VAL A 13 -0.36 6.12 4.43
C VAL A 13 -1.36 4.97 4.28
N GLY A 14 -2.38 5.17 3.45
CA GLY A 14 -3.32 4.13 3.02
C GLY A 14 -3.13 3.81 1.53
N ARG A 15 -2.89 2.54 1.20
CA ARG A 15 -2.92 2.06 -0.18
C ARG A 15 -4.16 1.22 -0.39
N VAL A 16 -5.05 1.69 -1.25
CA VAL A 16 -6.43 1.19 -1.35
C VAL A 16 -6.83 0.85 -2.79
N ALA A 17 -7.82 -0.04 -2.92
CA ALA A 17 -8.50 -0.33 -4.18
C ALA A 17 -9.95 -0.69 -3.84
N MET A 18 -10.88 0.23 -4.09
CA MET A 18 -12.28 0.11 -3.70
C MET A 18 -12.94 -1.13 -4.31
N GLY A 19 -12.66 -1.42 -5.58
CA GLY A 19 -13.19 -2.60 -6.28
C GLY A 19 -12.65 -3.94 -5.76
N ALA A 20 -11.50 -3.92 -5.06
CA ALA A 20 -10.95 -5.12 -4.44
C ALA A 20 -11.48 -5.34 -3.02
N ARG A 21 -11.50 -4.28 -2.22
CA ARG A 21 -11.91 -4.36 -0.80
C ARG A 21 -12.46 -3.01 -0.32
N MET A 22 -13.74 -2.78 -0.54
CA MET A 22 -14.42 -1.55 -0.13
C MET A 22 -14.31 -1.26 1.37
N PRO A 23 -14.52 -2.22 2.30
CA PRO A 23 -14.39 -1.94 3.73
C PRO A 23 -12.99 -1.44 4.12
N GLN A 24 -11.92 -1.97 3.50
CA GLN A 24 -10.55 -1.52 3.74
C GLN A 24 -10.35 -0.08 3.26
N THR A 25 -10.94 0.27 2.12
CA THR A 25 -10.89 1.65 1.59
C THR A 25 -11.56 2.61 2.57
N VAL A 26 -12.78 2.30 3.03
CA VAL A 26 -13.49 3.12 4.02
C VAL A 26 -12.68 3.27 5.31
N GLN A 27 -12.14 2.16 5.83
CA GLN A 27 -11.32 2.17 7.04
C GLN A 27 -10.08 3.06 6.89
N ALA A 28 -9.41 2.99 5.73
CA ALA A 28 -8.23 3.82 5.47
C ALA A 28 -8.56 5.32 5.45
N PHE A 29 -9.71 5.71 4.92
CA PHE A 29 -10.15 7.11 4.96
C PHE A 29 -10.51 7.57 6.38
N LEU A 30 -11.23 6.76 7.15
CA LEU A 30 -11.57 7.09 8.55
C LEU A 30 -10.32 7.23 9.42
N GLU A 31 -9.34 6.34 9.23
CA GLU A 31 -8.06 6.44 9.95
C GLU A 31 -7.25 7.67 9.52
N ALA A 32 -7.23 7.99 8.21
CA ALA A 32 -6.57 9.16 7.68
C ALA A 32 -7.17 10.47 8.22
N GLU A 33 -8.50 10.55 8.31
CA GLU A 33 -9.23 11.70 8.86
C GLU A 33 -8.96 11.87 10.36
N SER A 34 -8.93 10.77 11.10
CA SER A 34 -8.67 10.79 12.54
C SER A 34 -7.20 11.02 12.92
N TYR A 35 -6.29 10.99 11.93
CA TYR A 35 -4.86 11.13 12.16
C TYR A 35 -4.49 12.60 12.36
N PRO A 36 -3.80 13.00 13.45
CA PRO A 36 -3.51 14.42 13.74
C PRO A 36 -2.34 15.00 12.93
N GLY A 37 -1.84 14.28 11.94
CA GLY A 37 -0.73 14.66 11.06
C GLY A 37 -1.08 14.55 9.58
N PRO A 38 -0.09 14.69 8.69
CA PRO A 38 -0.29 14.53 7.27
C PRO A 38 -0.70 13.10 6.91
N SER A 39 -1.68 12.97 6.02
CA SER A 39 -2.20 11.69 5.55
C SER A 39 -2.12 11.60 4.03
N LEU A 40 -1.72 10.43 3.52
CA LEU A 40 -1.63 10.12 2.11
C LEU A 40 -2.45 8.88 1.77
N ILE A 41 -3.47 9.04 0.95
CA ILE A 41 -4.23 7.91 0.37
C ILE A 41 -3.79 7.70 -1.07
N ILE A 42 -3.33 6.49 -1.38
CA ILE A 42 -2.91 6.06 -2.72
C ILE A 42 -3.96 5.08 -3.23
N ALA A 43 -4.90 5.59 -4.02
CA ALA A 43 -6.00 4.80 -4.56
C ALA A 43 -5.67 4.24 -5.95
N TYR A 44 -5.99 2.96 -6.19
CA TYR A 44 -5.97 2.42 -7.54
C TYR A 44 -7.07 3.08 -8.38
N SER A 45 -6.68 3.67 -9.50
CA SER A 45 -7.61 4.19 -10.49
C SER A 45 -7.53 3.36 -11.77
N HIS A 46 -8.67 2.87 -12.22
CA HIS A 46 -8.77 2.30 -13.56
C HIS A 46 -8.89 3.43 -14.60
N CYS A 47 -8.41 3.17 -15.82
CA CYS A 47 -8.32 4.21 -16.84
C CYS A 47 -8.70 3.65 -18.21
N ILE A 48 -9.45 4.43 -18.99
CA ILE A 48 -9.82 4.09 -20.37
C ILE A 48 -8.60 3.81 -21.25
N ALA A 49 -7.48 4.48 -20.99
CA ALA A 49 -6.22 4.27 -21.71
C ALA A 49 -5.60 2.89 -21.48
N HIS A 50 -5.99 2.15 -20.45
CA HIS A 50 -5.55 0.77 -20.26
C HIS A 50 -6.17 -0.18 -21.27
N GLY A 51 -7.30 0.20 -21.89
CA GLY A 51 -7.91 -0.51 -23.00
C GLY A 51 -8.62 -1.80 -22.57
N TYR A 52 -9.57 -1.69 -21.66
CA TYR A 52 -10.53 -2.73 -21.31
C TYR A 52 -11.91 -2.09 -21.08
N ASP A 53 -12.95 -2.92 -21.05
CA ASP A 53 -14.31 -2.46 -20.79
C ASP A 53 -14.41 -1.90 -19.35
N MET A 54 -14.73 -0.61 -19.23
CA MET A 54 -14.81 0.10 -17.95
C MET A 54 -15.92 -0.45 -17.04
N ALA A 55 -16.93 -1.13 -17.56
CA ALA A 55 -17.93 -1.84 -16.77
C ALA A 55 -17.28 -2.91 -15.86
N HIS A 56 -16.12 -3.44 -16.26
CA HIS A 56 -15.34 -4.42 -15.49
C HIS A 56 -14.24 -3.79 -14.61
N GLY A 57 -14.24 -2.46 -14.44
CA GLY A 57 -13.23 -1.73 -13.69
C GLY A 57 -13.02 -2.25 -12.27
N MET A 58 -14.11 -2.57 -11.55
CA MET A 58 -14.03 -3.11 -10.19
C MET A 58 -13.40 -4.52 -10.16
N SER A 59 -13.74 -5.36 -11.12
CA SER A 59 -13.14 -6.71 -11.26
C SER A 59 -11.66 -6.63 -11.60
N GLN A 60 -11.25 -5.67 -12.44
CA GLN A 60 -9.85 -5.43 -12.77
C GLN A 60 -9.05 -4.92 -11.56
N GLN A 61 -9.63 -4.04 -10.73
CA GLN A 61 -9.03 -3.63 -9.46
C GLN A 61 -8.82 -4.83 -8.53
N LYS A 62 -9.84 -5.69 -8.42
CA LYS A 62 -9.74 -6.92 -7.63
C LYS A 62 -8.62 -7.81 -8.14
N LEU A 63 -8.53 -8.00 -9.44
CA LEU A 63 -7.49 -8.83 -10.05
C LEU A 63 -6.07 -8.24 -9.86
N ALA A 64 -5.94 -6.90 -9.90
CA ALA A 64 -4.68 -6.23 -9.58
C ALA A 64 -4.21 -6.53 -8.15
N VAL A 65 -5.14 -6.62 -7.20
CA VAL A 65 -4.84 -6.97 -5.80
C VAL A 65 -4.57 -8.46 -5.66
N ASP A 66 -5.44 -9.31 -6.23
CA ASP A 66 -5.30 -10.77 -6.18
C ASP A 66 -3.99 -11.27 -6.81
N SER A 67 -3.46 -10.57 -7.81
CA SER A 67 -2.18 -10.91 -8.47
C SER A 67 -0.94 -10.31 -7.80
N GLY A 68 -1.10 -9.51 -6.76
CA GLY A 68 0.01 -8.83 -6.07
C GLY A 68 0.58 -7.62 -6.82
N VAL A 69 -0.02 -7.23 -7.94
CA VAL A 69 0.36 -6.00 -8.67
C VAL A 69 0.08 -4.77 -7.80
N TRP A 70 -0.99 -4.83 -7.01
CA TRP A 70 -1.40 -3.74 -6.14
C TRP A 70 -1.65 -4.24 -4.70
N PRO A 71 -0.61 -4.37 -3.85
CA PRO A 71 -0.79 -4.72 -2.43
C PRO A 71 -1.60 -3.66 -1.69
N LEU A 72 -2.53 -4.09 -0.84
CA LEU A 72 -3.29 -3.23 0.05
C LEU A 72 -2.62 -3.18 1.41
N TYR A 73 -2.39 -1.98 1.94
CA TYR A 73 -1.84 -1.79 3.27
C TYR A 73 -2.24 -0.44 3.86
N ARG A 74 -2.11 -0.34 5.18
CA ARG A 74 -2.16 0.92 5.93
C ARG A 74 -0.90 1.04 6.79
N PHE A 75 -0.32 2.22 6.80
CA PHE A 75 0.76 2.59 7.69
C PHE A 75 0.27 3.68 8.62
N ASP A 76 0.17 3.36 9.90
CA ASP A 76 -0.30 4.27 10.93
C ASP A 76 0.79 4.46 12.00
N PRO A 77 1.44 5.64 12.05
CA PRO A 77 2.49 5.93 13.03
C PRO A 77 2.04 5.78 14.49
N ARG A 78 0.73 5.96 14.79
CA ARG A 78 0.19 5.81 16.15
C ARG A 78 0.36 4.40 16.72
N ARG A 79 0.52 3.40 15.88
CA ARG A 79 0.72 2.01 16.30
C ARG A 79 2.08 1.82 16.96
N LEU A 80 3.09 2.63 16.59
CA LEU A 80 4.40 2.61 17.23
C LEU A 80 4.30 2.93 18.73
N ALA A 81 3.50 3.93 19.09
CA ALA A 81 3.26 4.29 20.48
C ALA A 81 2.62 3.16 21.32
N LYS A 82 2.00 2.19 20.65
CA LYS A 82 1.39 0.99 21.25
C LYS A 82 2.29 -0.24 21.18
N GLY A 83 3.56 -0.09 20.75
CA GLY A 83 4.52 -1.19 20.60
C GLY A 83 4.25 -2.14 19.43
N GLY A 84 3.34 -1.79 18.53
CA GLY A 84 2.97 -2.61 17.36
C GLY A 84 3.66 -2.14 16.07
N PRO A 85 3.68 -2.99 15.01
CA PRO A 85 4.19 -2.60 13.72
C PRO A 85 3.32 -1.49 13.11
N PRO A 86 3.92 -0.41 12.57
CA PRO A 86 3.16 0.68 11.97
C PRO A 86 2.46 0.27 10.68
N LEU A 87 3.07 -0.63 9.90
CA LEU A 87 2.50 -1.13 8.66
C LEU A 87 1.63 -2.37 8.92
N HIS A 88 0.43 -2.33 8.36
CA HIS A 88 -0.53 -3.44 8.39
C HIS A 88 -0.89 -3.83 6.94
N LEU A 89 -0.63 -5.08 6.58
CA LEU A 89 -1.10 -5.64 5.31
C LEU A 89 -2.59 -5.97 5.43
N ASP A 90 -3.38 -5.39 4.54
CA ASP A 90 -4.83 -5.55 4.53
C ASP A 90 -5.32 -6.68 3.61
N TYR A 91 -4.40 -7.32 2.90
CA TYR A 91 -4.70 -8.42 2.00
C TYR A 91 -3.62 -9.50 2.07
N GLY A 92 -4.04 -10.75 1.94
CA GLY A 92 -3.13 -11.90 1.97
C GLY A 92 -2.20 -12.02 0.75
N PRO A 93 -1.39 -13.08 0.68
CA PRO A 93 -0.48 -13.31 -0.42
C PRO A 93 -1.20 -13.41 -1.77
N PRO A 94 -0.50 -13.12 -2.89
CA PRO A 94 -1.06 -13.23 -4.23
C PRO A 94 -1.61 -14.63 -4.50
N LYS A 95 -2.82 -14.71 -5.04
CA LYS A 95 -3.54 -15.95 -5.37
C LYS A 95 -3.95 -16.07 -6.82
N ALA A 96 -3.75 -14.99 -7.61
CA ALA A 96 -3.96 -14.98 -9.05
C ALA A 96 -2.64 -14.76 -9.78
N ARG A 97 -2.57 -15.15 -11.05
CA ARG A 97 -1.39 -14.90 -11.87
C ARG A 97 -1.40 -13.47 -12.40
N VAL A 98 -0.23 -12.85 -12.49
CA VAL A 98 -0.07 -11.53 -13.13
C VAL A 98 -0.49 -11.57 -14.60
N ALA A 99 -0.36 -12.73 -15.25
CA ALA A 99 -0.82 -12.96 -16.62
C ALA A 99 -2.31 -12.66 -16.81
N ASP A 100 -3.13 -13.07 -15.84
CA ASP A 100 -4.59 -12.89 -15.91
C ASP A 100 -4.95 -11.40 -15.81
N TYR A 101 -4.23 -10.65 -14.98
CA TYR A 101 -4.34 -9.20 -14.89
C TYR A 101 -3.90 -8.50 -16.19
N MET A 102 -2.71 -8.85 -16.71
CA MET A 102 -2.14 -8.18 -17.88
C MET A 102 -2.97 -8.42 -19.15
N ARG A 103 -3.48 -9.65 -19.35
CA ARG A 103 -4.24 -9.99 -20.56
C ARG A 103 -5.59 -9.32 -20.67
N ASN A 104 -6.12 -8.80 -19.59
CA ASN A 104 -7.37 -8.03 -19.64
C ASN A 104 -7.18 -6.65 -20.28
N GLU A 105 -5.96 -6.10 -20.27
CA GLU A 105 -5.68 -4.73 -20.71
C GLU A 105 -5.02 -4.70 -22.10
N ALA A 106 -5.57 -3.90 -23.02
CA ALA A 106 -5.05 -3.80 -24.38
C ALA A 106 -3.61 -3.35 -24.44
N ARG A 107 -3.18 -2.48 -23.52
CA ARG A 107 -1.78 -2.00 -23.46
C ARG A 107 -0.76 -3.13 -23.34
N PHE A 108 -1.09 -4.24 -22.70
CA PHE A 108 -0.23 -5.42 -22.62
C PHE A 108 -0.45 -6.37 -23.80
N ARG A 109 -1.70 -6.55 -24.25
CA ARG A 109 -2.02 -7.40 -25.40
C ARG A 109 -1.38 -6.93 -26.69
N VAL A 110 -1.18 -5.64 -26.86
CA VAL A 110 -0.44 -5.11 -28.03
C VAL A 110 0.97 -5.69 -28.06
N VAL A 111 1.69 -5.70 -26.94
CA VAL A 111 3.04 -6.28 -26.85
C VAL A 111 3.00 -7.79 -27.11
N GLU A 112 2.00 -8.50 -26.57
CA GLU A 112 1.83 -9.95 -26.81
C GLU A 112 1.63 -10.29 -28.30
N ARG A 113 0.97 -9.40 -29.07
CA ARG A 113 0.75 -9.59 -30.50
C ARG A 113 1.96 -9.19 -31.35
N THR A 114 2.65 -8.12 -30.98
CA THR A 114 3.77 -7.58 -31.80
C THR A 114 5.08 -8.30 -31.55
N ASP A 115 5.32 -8.75 -30.30
CA ASP A 115 6.53 -9.50 -29.91
C ASP A 115 6.19 -10.53 -28.83
N PRO A 116 5.66 -11.70 -29.21
CA PRO A 116 5.27 -12.74 -28.23
C PRO A 116 6.45 -13.28 -27.41
N ALA A 117 7.66 -13.27 -27.96
CA ALA A 117 8.85 -13.76 -27.26
C ALA A 117 9.21 -12.80 -26.11
N ARG A 118 9.26 -11.53 -26.41
CA ARG A 118 9.51 -10.46 -25.43
C ARG A 118 8.41 -10.38 -24.37
N PHE A 119 7.15 -10.55 -24.77
CA PHE A 119 6.03 -10.58 -23.82
C PHE A 119 6.18 -11.70 -22.78
N LYS A 120 6.62 -12.90 -23.17
CA LYS A 120 6.88 -14.00 -22.24
C LYS A 120 7.93 -13.64 -21.19
N VAL A 121 8.99 -12.95 -21.59
CA VAL A 121 10.03 -12.47 -20.66
C VAL A 121 9.44 -11.45 -19.69
N PHE A 122 8.73 -10.44 -20.18
CA PHE A 122 8.10 -9.42 -19.33
C PHE A 122 7.07 -10.01 -18.38
N LEU A 123 6.31 -11.01 -18.82
CA LEU A 123 5.34 -11.67 -17.97
C LEU A 123 6.00 -12.41 -16.79
N LYS A 124 7.11 -13.10 -17.06
CA LYS A 124 7.89 -13.76 -16.01
C LYS A 124 8.45 -12.74 -15.02
N GLU A 125 9.09 -11.69 -15.53
CA GLU A 125 9.65 -10.61 -14.71
C GLU A 125 8.57 -9.90 -13.87
N ALA A 126 7.40 -9.63 -14.46
CA ALA A 126 6.28 -9.00 -13.75
C ALA A 126 5.74 -9.89 -12.62
N GLN A 127 5.65 -11.21 -12.85
CA GLN A 127 5.24 -12.17 -11.83
C GLN A 127 6.24 -12.22 -10.67
N GLU A 128 7.54 -12.31 -10.98
CA GLU A 128 8.60 -12.28 -9.97
C GLU A 128 8.63 -10.96 -9.19
N ALA A 129 8.46 -9.84 -9.89
CA ALA A 129 8.43 -8.51 -9.27
C ALA A 129 7.22 -8.34 -8.33
N ALA A 130 6.06 -8.90 -8.68
CA ALA A 130 4.89 -8.88 -7.81
C ALA A 130 5.11 -9.69 -6.52
N GLN A 131 5.71 -10.89 -6.65
CA GLN A 131 6.03 -11.75 -5.51
C GLN A 131 7.08 -11.11 -4.60
N LYS A 132 8.17 -10.60 -5.16
CA LYS A 132 9.23 -9.90 -4.41
C LYS A 132 8.68 -8.67 -3.67
N ARG A 133 7.82 -7.90 -4.34
CA ARG A 133 7.17 -6.73 -3.73
C ARG A 133 6.30 -7.12 -2.55
N TYR A 134 5.50 -8.18 -2.70
CA TYR A 134 4.66 -8.65 -1.60
C TYR A 134 5.51 -9.09 -0.40
N ALA A 135 6.57 -9.88 -0.63
CA ALA A 135 7.49 -10.32 0.41
C ALA A 135 8.14 -9.14 1.18
N VAL A 136 8.51 -8.06 0.47
CA VAL A 136 9.01 -6.84 1.12
C VAL A 136 7.95 -6.22 2.05
N TYR A 137 6.71 -6.08 1.59
CA TYR A 137 5.64 -5.55 2.45
C TYR A 137 5.32 -6.46 3.64
N GLU A 138 5.40 -7.78 3.45
CA GLU A 138 5.21 -8.76 4.52
C GLU A 138 6.28 -8.61 5.61
N GLN A 139 7.55 -8.45 5.23
CA GLN A 139 8.64 -8.17 6.16
C GLN A 139 8.44 -6.84 6.88
N LEU A 140 8.07 -5.79 6.16
CA LEU A 140 7.80 -4.47 6.75
C LEU A 140 6.62 -4.51 7.75
N ALA A 141 5.62 -5.34 7.52
CA ALA A 141 4.49 -5.52 8.43
C ALA A 141 4.88 -6.26 9.73
N GLY A 142 6.03 -6.93 9.75
CA GLY A 142 6.59 -7.56 10.95
C GLY A 142 7.57 -6.68 11.74
N ILE A 143 7.95 -5.51 11.22
CA ILE A 143 8.92 -4.65 11.89
C ILE A 143 8.27 -3.94 13.07
N THR A 144 8.80 -4.18 14.26
CA THR A 144 8.49 -3.42 15.48
C THR A 144 9.66 -2.50 15.81
N VAL A 145 9.36 -1.27 16.20
CA VAL A 145 10.36 -0.32 16.66
C VAL A 145 10.37 -0.34 18.17
N PRO A 146 11.52 -0.61 18.83
CA PRO A 146 11.62 -0.51 20.29
C PRO A 146 11.20 0.88 20.76
N GLN A 147 10.41 0.94 21.83
CA GLN A 147 10.11 2.21 22.47
C GLN A 147 11.42 2.75 23.05
N VAL A 148 11.88 3.88 22.53
CA VAL A 148 12.97 4.63 23.18
C VAL A 148 12.36 5.22 24.45
N GLY A 149 12.68 4.60 25.58
CA GLY A 149 12.27 5.07 26.90
C GLY A 149 12.80 6.48 27.13
N GLY A 150 11.95 7.45 27.04
CA GLY A 150 12.13 8.83 27.43
C GLY A 150 10.86 9.25 28.15
N SER A 151 10.85 9.05 29.47
CA SER A 151 9.99 9.90 30.29
C SER A 151 10.40 11.34 29.98
N PRO A 152 9.46 12.27 29.70
CA PRO A 152 9.81 13.68 29.73
C PRO A 152 10.34 13.94 31.14
N GLU A 153 11.61 14.29 31.25
CA GLU A 153 12.10 14.92 32.48
C GLU A 153 11.16 16.09 32.77
N GLU A 154 10.46 16.03 33.86
CA GLU A 154 9.70 17.13 34.42
C GLU A 154 10.67 18.32 34.50
N ASP A 155 10.45 19.36 33.69
CA ASP A 155 11.22 20.59 33.69
C ASP A 155 11.03 21.28 35.06
N THR A 156 11.81 20.84 36.01
CA THR A 156 11.90 21.43 37.35
C THR A 156 12.68 22.75 37.30
N ARG A 157 12.26 23.70 36.44
CA ARG A 157 12.70 25.07 36.55
C ARG A 157 12.01 25.74 37.74
N PRO A 158 12.76 26.26 38.72
CA PRO A 158 12.15 26.95 39.85
C PRO A 158 11.44 28.21 39.36
N SER A 159 10.17 28.35 39.73
CA SER A 159 9.36 29.55 39.49
C SER A 159 10.08 30.78 40.12
N LYS A 160 10.37 31.80 39.32
CA LYS A 160 10.85 33.09 39.83
C LYS A 160 9.88 33.64 40.84
N PRO A 161 10.38 34.17 41.98
CA PRO A 161 9.52 34.87 42.95
C PRO A 161 9.00 36.15 42.33
N ALA A 162 7.69 36.40 42.48
CA ALA A 162 7.04 37.62 42.16
C ALA A 162 7.56 38.76 43.02
N LYS A 163 7.94 39.86 42.34
CA LYS A 163 8.13 41.18 42.99
C LYS A 163 6.86 42.01 42.86
#